data_bffa6165c602c4ee85169208b6b21427
#
_entry.id   bffa6165c602c4ee85169208b6b21427
#
_cell.length_a   1.000
_cell.length_b   1.000
_cell.length_c   1.000
_cell.angle_alpha   90.00
_cell.angle_beta   90.00
_cell.angle_gamma   90.00
#
_symmetry.space_group_name_H-M   'P 1'
#
loop_
_entity.id
_entity.type
_entity.pdbx_description
1 polymer ?
#
loop_
_entity_poly.entity_id
_entity_poly.type
_entity_poly.pdbx_seq_one_letter_code
_entity_poly.pdbx_strand_id
1 'polypeptide(L)'
;LVTKAGSRSFYVVKRAGREMVWLKLGVFPDMTVERAREEAAKALGEFATDKNPAAVRRALKEEPTLSEFFTKEYGPRHGEKLPSWRNYLSQFNQYVLPSIGKHKLTAVTREQVARIVSNVEKAGKSASMVNKIRNLISGIYRQAIEWGYAESNPVAGVRGRKEKTRARFLQADELPRFFASVASEENPDIRDYILLSLLTGARRSNVVEMRWQELQLKEGIWQIPRTKNDEPQDVTLSPEAVEVLETRKGNDSEWVFPGSGKTGHLVEPKSGWKRILDRDEINQLQKRIEEAGGKFQWPAKLRKPEGHRGRTHERVEDSLARARTTAAKIKIDTVGARMPDLRLHDLRRTLGSWQAKTGASLVIIGKSLNHKSTSTTAIYARLDLDPVRHSVNTATSAMLEAGGLKKSAEIKPLKKSKTVA
;
A
#
# COMPACT_ATOMS: atom_id res chain seq x y z
N LEU A 1 -9.02 60.19 7.24
CA LEU A 1 -7.87 60.50 6.42
C LEU A 1 -8.33 60.62 4.97
N VAL A 2 -7.86 61.68 4.28
CA VAL A 2 -8.12 61.88 2.86
C VAL A 2 -6.79 61.77 2.12
N THR A 3 -6.73 60.97 1.08
CA THR A 3 -5.52 60.83 0.22
C THR A 3 -5.46 61.99 -0.79
N LYS A 4 -4.28 62.24 -1.39
CA LYS A 4 -4.13 63.21 -2.48
C LYS A 4 -5.04 62.95 -3.68
N ALA A 5 -5.42 61.71 -3.90
CA ALA A 5 -6.37 61.26 -4.97
C ALA A 5 -7.87 61.38 -4.53
N GLY A 6 -8.17 62.00 -3.41
CA GLY A 6 -9.54 62.22 -2.94
C GLY A 6 -10.20 61.05 -2.20
N SER A 7 -9.56 59.89 -2.08
CA SER A 7 -10.11 58.75 -1.36
C SER A 7 -10.17 59.03 0.15
N ARG A 8 -11.36 58.78 0.73
CA ARG A 8 -11.64 59.04 2.16
C ARG A 8 -11.68 57.74 2.94
N SER A 9 -10.84 57.60 3.98
CA SER A 9 -10.80 56.37 4.80
C SER A 9 -10.92 56.69 6.26
N PHE A 10 -11.63 55.83 7.00
CA PHE A 10 -11.80 55.92 8.46
C PHE A 10 -10.68 55.13 9.16
N TYR A 11 -10.12 55.71 10.22
CA TYR A 11 -9.07 55.10 11.03
C TYR A 11 -9.39 55.30 12.53
N VAL A 12 -9.01 54.29 13.34
CA VAL A 12 -8.79 54.48 14.77
C VAL A 12 -7.29 54.67 14.97
N VAL A 13 -6.95 55.73 15.70
CA VAL A 13 -5.56 56.04 16.06
C VAL A 13 -5.46 55.99 17.57
N LYS A 14 -4.66 55.09 18.12
CA LYS A 14 -4.47 54.95 19.58
C LYS A 14 -3.02 54.63 19.89
N ARG A 15 -2.54 55.08 21.02
CA ARG A 15 -1.23 54.74 21.54
C ARG A 15 -1.27 53.34 22.20
N ALA A 16 -0.47 52.43 21.77
CA ALA A 16 -0.27 51.11 22.36
C ALA A 16 1.20 50.98 22.79
N GLY A 17 1.44 51.07 24.09
CA GLY A 17 2.80 51.18 24.63
C GLY A 17 3.49 52.47 24.17
N ARG A 18 4.65 52.31 23.49
CA ARG A 18 5.44 53.46 22.95
C ARG A 18 5.07 53.86 21.52
N GLU A 19 4.26 53.05 20.82
CA GLU A 19 3.94 53.26 19.41
C GLU A 19 2.52 53.78 19.17
N MET A 20 2.35 54.62 18.12
CA MET A 20 1.05 55.03 17.62
C MET A 20 0.52 54.04 16.61
N VAL A 21 -0.57 53.37 16.94
CA VAL A 21 -1.19 52.37 16.07
C VAL A 21 -2.31 52.99 15.25
N TRP A 22 -2.22 52.86 13.94
CA TRP A 22 -3.23 53.31 12.98
C TRP A 22 -4.00 52.09 12.45
N LEU A 23 -5.25 51.93 12.86
CA LEU A 23 -6.12 50.83 12.41
C LEU A 23 -7.11 51.34 11.40
N LYS A 24 -6.98 50.93 10.13
CA LYS A 24 -7.95 51.28 9.09
C LYS A 24 -9.25 50.50 9.33
N LEU A 25 -10.40 51.23 9.40
CA LEU A 25 -11.72 50.62 9.56
C LEU A 25 -12.40 50.37 8.23
N GLY A 26 -12.34 51.33 7.31
CA GLY A 26 -12.96 51.17 5.98
C GLY A 26 -12.78 52.43 5.13
N VAL A 27 -13.41 52.44 3.95
CA VAL A 27 -13.35 53.50 2.96
C VAL A 27 -14.76 54.07 2.77
N PHE A 28 -14.90 55.40 2.71
CA PHE A 28 -16.14 56.07 2.31
C PHE A 28 -16.24 56.06 0.75
N PRO A 29 -17.42 55.83 0.14
CA PRO A 29 -18.74 55.68 0.75
C PRO A 29 -19.12 54.24 1.16
N ASP A 30 -18.30 53.24 0.95
CA ASP A 30 -18.62 51.83 1.29
C ASP A 30 -18.91 51.63 2.79
N MET A 31 -18.31 52.49 3.64
CA MET A 31 -18.57 52.53 5.07
C MET A 31 -19.17 53.89 5.43
N THR A 32 -20.34 53.90 6.10
CA THR A 32 -20.96 55.11 6.65
C THR A 32 -20.23 55.58 7.89
N VAL A 33 -20.44 56.88 8.27
CA VAL A 33 -19.86 57.47 9.49
C VAL A 33 -20.34 56.74 10.75
N GLU A 34 -21.63 56.37 10.80
CA GLU A 34 -22.22 55.62 11.92
C GLU A 34 -21.57 54.29 12.10
N ARG A 35 -21.47 53.52 11.02
CA ARG A 35 -20.80 52.21 11.05
C ARG A 35 -19.31 52.30 11.38
N ALA A 36 -18.65 53.38 10.95
CA ALA A 36 -17.24 53.61 11.31
C ALA A 36 -17.09 53.93 12.80
N ARG A 37 -18.07 54.64 13.44
CA ARG A 37 -18.08 54.87 14.88
C ARG A 37 -18.29 53.59 15.68
N GLU A 38 -19.21 52.73 15.25
CA GLU A 38 -19.44 51.44 15.89
C GLU A 38 -18.19 50.53 15.85
N GLU A 39 -17.57 50.42 14.68
CA GLU A 39 -16.33 49.64 14.51
C GLU A 39 -15.15 50.27 15.28
N ALA A 40 -15.11 51.62 15.39
CA ALA A 40 -14.13 52.30 16.23
C ALA A 40 -14.33 51.98 17.72
N ALA A 41 -15.57 51.97 18.20
CA ALA A 41 -15.87 51.61 19.59
C ALA A 41 -15.47 50.17 19.91
N LYS A 42 -15.74 49.23 19.02
CA LYS A 42 -15.31 47.84 19.17
C LYS A 42 -13.78 47.72 19.23
N ALA A 43 -13.08 48.34 18.27
CA ALA A 43 -11.63 48.34 18.24
C ALA A 43 -11.00 48.99 19.51
N LEU A 44 -11.58 50.05 20.01
CA LEU A 44 -11.14 50.69 21.25
C LEU A 44 -11.37 49.80 22.48
N GLY A 45 -12.46 49.01 22.50
CA GLY A 45 -12.71 47.99 23.51
C GLY A 45 -11.65 46.86 23.49
N GLU A 46 -11.26 46.41 22.32
CA GLU A 46 -10.18 45.42 22.17
C GLU A 46 -8.83 45.97 22.67
N PHE A 47 -8.49 47.21 22.35
CA PHE A 47 -7.30 47.87 22.90
C PHE A 47 -7.33 47.96 24.41
N ALA A 48 -8.52 48.12 25.03
CA ALA A 48 -8.67 48.19 26.48
C ALA A 48 -8.40 46.86 27.19
N THR A 49 -8.45 45.73 26.46
CA THR A 49 -8.12 44.37 26.94
C THR A 49 -6.70 43.94 26.56
N ASP A 50 -5.77 44.87 26.36
CA ASP A 50 -4.39 44.65 25.91
C ASP A 50 -4.23 43.88 24.57
N LYS A 51 -5.30 43.73 23.81
CA LYS A 51 -5.25 43.20 22.46
C LYS A 51 -5.02 44.35 21.48
N ASN A 52 -3.95 44.27 20.68
CA ASN A 52 -3.70 45.23 19.60
C ASN A 52 -4.33 44.72 18.29
N PRO A 53 -5.55 45.21 17.88
CA PRO A 53 -6.22 44.70 16.68
C PRO A 53 -5.45 44.92 15.40
N ALA A 54 -4.60 45.96 15.33
CA ALA A 54 -3.75 46.19 14.15
C ALA A 54 -2.62 45.17 14.05
N ALA A 55 -2.00 44.81 15.18
CA ALA A 55 -0.99 43.75 15.21
C ALA A 55 -1.60 42.38 14.84
N VAL A 56 -2.79 42.06 15.36
CA VAL A 56 -3.54 40.85 15.02
C VAL A 56 -3.85 40.82 13.52
N ARG A 57 -4.36 41.91 12.94
CA ARG A 57 -4.62 41.98 11.49
C ARG A 57 -3.33 41.88 10.66
N ARG A 58 -2.22 42.41 11.12
CA ARG A 58 -0.91 42.30 10.44
C ARG A 58 -0.42 40.86 10.51
N ALA A 59 -0.45 40.22 11.68
CA ALA A 59 -0.07 38.83 11.86
C ALA A 59 -0.91 37.88 10.98
N LEU A 60 -2.24 38.08 10.94
CA LEU A 60 -3.14 37.34 10.06
C LEU A 60 -2.83 37.56 8.56
N LYS A 61 -2.37 38.76 8.17
CA LYS A 61 -1.98 39.05 6.77
C LYS A 61 -0.64 38.40 6.43
N GLU A 62 0.28 38.33 7.38
CA GLU A 62 1.61 37.73 7.25
C GLU A 62 1.58 36.21 7.43
N GLU A 63 0.50 35.64 7.99
CA GLU A 63 0.31 34.20 8.12
C GLU A 63 0.40 33.49 6.78
N PRO A 64 1.12 32.39 6.64
CA PRO A 64 1.20 31.65 5.40
C PRO A 64 -0.13 30.97 5.04
N THR A 65 -0.41 30.85 3.76
CA THR A 65 -1.43 29.93 3.27
C THR A 65 -1.01 28.49 3.49
N LEU A 66 -1.96 27.55 3.49
CA LEU A 66 -1.64 26.11 3.58
C LEU A 66 -0.67 25.67 2.49
N SER A 67 -0.81 26.20 1.27
CA SER A 67 0.11 25.91 0.16
C SER A 67 1.52 26.44 0.42
N GLU A 68 1.63 27.67 0.90
CA GLU A 68 2.93 28.29 1.24
C GLU A 68 3.61 27.53 2.37
N PHE A 69 2.87 27.20 3.45
CA PHE A 69 3.39 26.39 4.53
C PHE A 69 3.86 25.01 4.05
N PHE A 70 3.05 24.33 3.24
CA PHE A 70 3.39 22.99 2.72
C PHE A 70 4.65 23.02 1.85
N THR A 71 4.80 24.02 1.00
CA THR A 71 5.92 24.08 0.04
C THR A 71 7.20 24.70 0.61
N LYS A 72 7.07 25.73 1.44
CA LYS A 72 8.22 26.50 1.95
C LYS A 72 8.74 26.00 3.29
N GLU A 73 7.86 25.45 4.13
CA GLU A 73 8.21 25.03 5.50
C GLU A 73 8.16 23.51 5.65
N TYR A 74 6.98 22.91 5.45
CA TYR A 74 6.77 21.47 5.67
C TYR A 74 7.63 20.60 4.75
N GLY A 75 7.67 20.90 3.46
CA GLY A 75 8.46 20.16 2.48
C GLY A 75 9.94 20.11 2.86
N PRO A 76 10.66 21.25 2.86
CA PRO A 76 12.11 21.27 3.10
C PRO A 76 12.51 20.79 4.51
N ARG A 77 11.75 21.15 5.54
CA ARG A 77 12.10 20.84 6.93
C ARG A 77 11.78 19.42 7.34
N HIS A 78 10.72 18.84 6.79
CA HIS A 78 10.19 17.53 7.21
C HIS A 78 9.86 16.60 6.04
N GLY A 79 9.06 17.06 5.08
CA GLY A 79 8.48 16.22 4.03
C GLY A 79 9.52 15.50 3.17
N GLU A 80 10.53 16.22 2.68
CA GLU A 80 11.56 15.70 1.78
C GLU A 80 12.41 14.58 2.41
N LYS A 81 12.48 14.53 3.73
CA LYS A 81 13.16 13.46 4.48
C LYS A 81 12.35 12.17 4.54
N LEU A 82 11.05 12.22 4.21
CA LEU A 82 10.17 11.06 4.25
C LEU A 82 10.25 10.23 2.96
N PRO A 83 10.43 8.92 3.02
CA PRO A 83 10.42 8.06 1.83
C PRO A 83 9.14 8.17 0.99
N SER A 84 8.04 8.59 1.60
CA SER A 84 6.73 8.76 0.96
C SER A 84 6.48 10.18 0.41
N TRP A 85 7.46 11.09 0.46
CA TRP A 85 7.29 12.50 0.08
C TRP A 85 6.68 12.70 -1.30
N ARG A 86 7.18 11.99 -2.31
CA ARG A 86 6.63 12.06 -3.68
C ARG A 86 5.12 11.76 -3.71
N ASN A 87 4.67 10.78 -2.93
CA ASN A 87 3.26 10.45 -2.82
C ASN A 87 2.47 11.55 -2.08
N TYR A 88 3.03 12.12 -1.01
CA TYR A 88 2.40 13.20 -0.27
C TYR A 88 2.26 14.45 -1.13
N LEU A 89 3.29 14.81 -1.88
CA LEU A 89 3.25 15.93 -2.83
C LEU A 89 2.16 15.73 -3.90
N SER A 90 2.11 14.54 -4.50
CA SER A 90 1.08 14.19 -5.49
C SER A 90 -0.33 14.26 -4.89
N GLN A 91 -0.53 13.71 -3.70
CA GLN A 91 -1.84 13.72 -3.02
C GLN A 91 -2.24 15.14 -2.60
N PHE A 92 -1.31 15.93 -2.10
CA PHE A 92 -1.54 17.33 -1.75
C PHE A 92 -2.01 18.12 -2.97
N ASN A 93 -1.25 18.07 -4.07
CA ASN A 93 -1.56 18.78 -5.30
C ASN A 93 -2.90 18.37 -5.91
N GLN A 94 -3.23 17.08 -5.86
CA GLN A 94 -4.44 16.55 -6.49
C GLN A 94 -5.71 16.79 -5.66
N TYR A 95 -5.64 16.68 -4.33
CA TYR A 95 -6.85 16.64 -3.50
C TYR A 95 -6.97 17.80 -2.50
N VAL A 96 -5.85 18.34 -2.01
CA VAL A 96 -5.85 19.35 -0.95
C VAL A 96 -5.71 20.77 -1.50
N LEU A 97 -4.71 20.98 -2.35
CA LEU A 97 -4.38 22.27 -2.94
C LEU A 97 -5.57 22.96 -3.63
N PRO A 98 -6.37 22.26 -4.50
CA PRO A 98 -7.48 22.89 -5.21
C PRO A 98 -8.59 23.40 -4.28
N SER A 99 -8.75 22.77 -3.11
CA SER A 99 -9.86 23.07 -2.20
C SER A 99 -9.49 24.09 -1.13
N ILE A 100 -8.36 23.91 -0.46
CA ILE A 100 -7.97 24.71 0.72
C ILE A 100 -6.55 25.28 0.65
N GLY A 101 -5.80 25.04 -0.43
CA GLY A 101 -4.42 25.47 -0.54
C GLY A 101 -4.22 26.99 -0.41
N LYS A 102 -5.17 27.79 -0.87
CA LYS A 102 -5.15 29.26 -0.81
C LYS A 102 -5.66 29.82 0.53
N HIS A 103 -6.22 29.00 1.40
CA HIS A 103 -6.68 29.46 2.70
C HIS A 103 -5.49 29.68 3.64
N LYS A 104 -5.60 30.69 4.52
CA LYS A 104 -4.67 30.86 5.63
C LYS A 104 -4.71 29.61 6.51
N LEU A 105 -3.57 29.25 7.09
CA LEU A 105 -3.43 27.99 7.83
C LEU A 105 -4.44 27.88 8.98
N THR A 106 -4.63 28.97 9.74
CA THR A 106 -5.59 29.03 10.86
C THR A 106 -7.06 29.12 10.39
N ALA A 107 -7.31 29.55 9.14
CA ALA A 107 -8.66 29.71 8.59
C ALA A 107 -9.25 28.42 8.01
N VAL A 108 -8.48 27.33 7.93
CA VAL A 108 -8.99 26.04 7.46
C VAL A 108 -9.87 25.40 8.52
N THR A 109 -11.12 25.12 8.14
CA THR A 109 -12.12 24.57 9.06
C THR A 109 -12.26 23.05 8.94
N ARG A 110 -12.79 22.42 9.99
CA ARG A 110 -13.16 21.01 10.01
C ARG A 110 -14.12 20.65 8.87
N GLU A 111 -15.06 21.51 8.56
CA GLU A 111 -16.05 21.29 7.50
C GLU A 111 -15.39 21.23 6.11
N GLN A 112 -14.41 22.10 5.87
CA GLN A 112 -13.65 22.08 4.61
C GLN A 112 -12.87 20.77 4.47
N VAL A 113 -12.22 20.28 5.53
CA VAL A 113 -11.53 18.99 5.53
C VAL A 113 -12.52 17.83 5.31
N ALA A 114 -13.67 17.85 5.99
CA ALA A 114 -14.72 16.85 5.81
C ALA A 114 -15.25 16.84 4.36
N ARG A 115 -15.36 18.00 3.73
CA ARG A 115 -15.77 18.15 2.31
C ARG A 115 -14.72 17.51 1.37
N ILE A 116 -13.42 17.75 1.61
CA ILE A 116 -12.35 17.09 0.82
C ILE A 116 -12.46 15.58 0.93
N VAL A 117 -12.56 15.04 2.14
CA VAL A 117 -12.70 13.60 2.41
C VAL A 117 -13.92 13.03 1.67
N SER A 118 -15.06 13.72 1.73
CA SER A 118 -16.29 13.33 1.01
C SER A 118 -16.12 13.38 -0.52
N ASN A 119 -15.44 14.39 -1.05
CA ASN A 119 -15.21 14.52 -2.48
C ASN A 119 -14.30 13.40 -3.02
N VAL A 120 -13.27 13.02 -2.27
CA VAL A 120 -12.40 11.88 -2.62
C VAL A 120 -13.20 10.57 -2.64
N GLU A 121 -14.12 10.39 -1.71
CA GLU A 121 -15.01 9.24 -1.64
C GLU A 121 -16.01 9.22 -2.82
N LYS A 122 -16.67 10.36 -3.10
CA LYS A 122 -17.58 10.52 -4.25
C LYS A 122 -16.89 10.31 -5.61
N ALA A 123 -15.60 10.59 -5.69
CA ALA A 123 -14.78 10.29 -6.87
C ALA A 123 -14.43 8.79 -7.00
N GLY A 124 -15.07 7.89 -6.25
CA GLY A 124 -14.91 6.44 -6.33
C GLY A 124 -13.57 5.93 -5.78
N LYS A 125 -12.84 6.72 -4.99
CA LYS A 125 -11.58 6.27 -4.41
C LYS A 125 -11.81 5.35 -3.21
N SER A 126 -10.85 4.42 -2.99
CA SER A 126 -10.94 3.46 -1.89
C SER A 126 -10.93 4.14 -0.52
N ALA A 127 -11.52 3.49 0.50
CA ALA A 127 -11.48 3.93 1.89
C ALA A 127 -10.04 4.20 2.38
N SER A 128 -9.08 3.40 1.92
CA SER A 128 -7.65 3.61 2.22
C SER A 128 -7.11 4.91 1.64
N MET A 129 -7.49 5.27 0.41
CA MET A 129 -7.09 6.55 -0.19
C MET A 129 -7.71 7.73 0.58
N VAL A 130 -9.00 7.64 0.91
CA VAL A 130 -9.71 8.63 1.72
C VAL A 130 -8.98 8.87 3.05
N ASN A 131 -8.61 7.78 3.74
CA ASN A 131 -7.87 7.84 5.00
C ASN A 131 -6.46 8.43 4.82
N LYS A 132 -5.77 8.12 3.71
CA LYS A 132 -4.44 8.70 3.40
C LYS A 132 -4.51 10.21 3.25
N ILE A 133 -5.51 10.73 2.54
CA ILE A 133 -5.69 12.19 2.37
C ILE A 133 -5.99 12.85 3.72
N ARG A 134 -6.90 12.27 4.50
CA ARG A 134 -7.19 12.73 5.85
C ARG A 134 -5.94 12.77 6.73
N ASN A 135 -5.16 11.70 6.71
CA ASN A 135 -3.94 11.58 7.52
C ASN A 135 -2.83 12.52 7.03
N LEU A 136 -2.73 12.78 5.73
CA LEU A 136 -1.81 13.77 5.16
C LEU A 136 -2.12 15.16 5.74
N ILE A 137 -3.37 15.62 5.66
CA ILE A 137 -3.78 16.91 6.22
C ILE A 137 -3.49 16.95 7.72
N SER A 138 -3.83 15.88 8.46
CA SER A 138 -3.57 15.79 9.89
C SER A 138 -2.07 15.85 10.22
N GLY A 139 -1.22 15.23 9.40
CA GLY A 139 0.24 15.27 9.56
C GLY A 139 0.81 16.67 9.33
N ILE A 140 0.33 17.37 8.30
CA ILE A 140 0.73 18.76 8.01
C ILE A 140 0.40 19.65 9.21
N TYR A 141 -0.84 19.57 9.73
CA TYR A 141 -1.27 20.38 10.88
C TYR A 141 -0.58 20.01 12.19
N ARG A 142 -0.23 18.74 12.40
CA ARG A 142 0.57 18.34 13.56
C ARG A 142 1.91 19.06 13.55
N GLN A 143 2.55 19.11 12.40
CA GLN A 143 3.83 19.79 12.24
C GLN A 143 3.69 21.30 12.34
N ALA A 144 2.58 21.86 11.82
CA ALA A 144 2.27 23.27 11.96
C ALA A 144 2.08 23.70 13.42
N ILE A 145 1.42 22.87 14.23
CA ILE A 145 1.24 23.09 15.66
C ILE A 145 2.59 23.03 16.40
N GLU A 146 3.39 22.00 16.12
CA GLU A 146 4.71 21.82 16.72
C GLU A 146 5.63 23.02 16.45
N TRP A 147 5.51 23.65 15.27
CA TRP A 147 6.31 24.80 14.88
C TRP A 147 5.65 26.15 15.18
N GLY A 148 4.51 26.18 15.84
CA GLY A 148 3.82 27.40 16.26
C GLY A 148 3.05 28.16 15.16
N TYR A 149 2.78 27.52 14.00
CA TYR A 149 1.99 28.12 12.91
C TYR A 149 0.48 27.93 13.08
N ALA A 150 0.05 26.99 13.91
CA ALA A 150 -1.37 26.72 14.18
C ALA A 150 -1.55 26.28 15.63
N GLU A 151 -2.73 26.54 16.20
CA GLU A 151 -3.08 26.16 17.57
C GLU A 151 -3.87 24.84 17.61
N SER A 152 -4.57 24.50 16.53
CA SER A 152 -5.45 23.34 16.48
C SER A 152 -5.38 22.62 15.14
N ASN A 153 -5.77 21.33 15.16
CA ASN A 153 -5.80 20.50 13.98
C ASN A 153 -7.24 20.37 13.45
N PRO A 154 -7.58 20.95 12.27
CA PRO A 154 -8.94 20.91 11.73
C PRO A 154 -9.42 19.50 11.35
N VAL A 155 -8.52 18.52 11.34
CA VAL A 155 -8.88 17.11 11.11
C VAL A 155 -9.44 16.45 12.37
N ALA A 156 -9.30 17.09 13.55
CA ALA A 156 -9.86 16.57 14.79
C ALA A 156 -11.37 16.36 14.66
N GLY A 157 -11.85 15.17 14.97
CA GLY A 157 -13.26 14.78 14.83
C GLY A 157 -13.73 14.45 13.40
N VAL A 158 -12.90 14.59 12.36
CA VAL A 158 -13.21 14.03 11.03
C VAL A 158 -12.94 12.51 11.06
N ARG A 159 -14.02 11.72 11.00
CA ARG A 159 -13.92 10.26 11.08
C ARG A 159 -13.25 9.67 9.85
N GLY A 160 -12.35 8.71 10.06
CA GLY A 160 -11.81 7.85 8.99
C GLY A 160 -12.85 6.88 8.45
N ARG A 161 -12.55 6.23 7.33
CA ARG A 161 -13.37 5.18 6.72
C ARG A 161 -12.87 3.81 7.14
N LYS A 162 -13.79 2.86 7.37
CA LYS A 162 -13.44 1.47 7.67
C LYS A 162 -12.82 0.83 6.42
N GLU A 163 -11.57 0.41 6.52
CA GLU A 163 -10.88 -0.28 5.44
C GLU A 163 -11.22 -1.77 5.47
N LYS A 164 -11.47 -2.33 4.28
CA LYS A 164 -11.61 -3.79 4.15
C LYS A 164 -10.23 -4.41 4.13
N THR A 165 -9.95 -5.30 5.07
CA THR A 165 -8.71 -6.07 5.09
C THR A 165 -8.75 -7.10 3.96
N ARG A 166 -7.68 -7.14 3.17
CA ARG A 166 -7.54 -8.12 2.09
C ARG A 166 -7.11 -9.47 2.68
N ALA A 167 -7.92 -10.50 2.37
CA ALA A 167 -7.71 -11.86 2.88
C ALA A 167 -7.28 -12.86 1.76
N ARG A 168 -6.94 -12.38 0.56
CA ARG A 168 -6.59 -13.21 -0.60
C ARG A 168 -5.21 -13.87 -0.44
N PHE A 169 -5.16 -15.19 -0.63
CA PHE A 169 -3.96 -16.02 -0.76
C PHE A 169 -4.26 -17.20 -1.69
N LEU A 170 -3.25 -17.92 -2.18
CA LEU A 170 -3.43 -19.09 -3.04
C LEU A 170 -4.01 -20.25 -2.23
N GLN A 171 -5.14 -20.77 -2.70
CA GLN A 171 -5.81 -21.93 -2.14
C GLN A 171 -5.16 -23.23 -2.64
N ALA A 172 -5.50 -24.37 -2.02
CA ALA A 172 -4.92 -25.66 -2.36
C ALA A 172 -5.21 -26.09 -3.82
N ASP A 173 -6.41 -25.80 -4.30
CA ASP A 173 -6.87 -26.09 -5.66
C ASP A 173 -6.24 -25.16 -6.71
N GLU A 174 -5.76 -23.99 -6.31
CA GLU A 174 -5.10 -23.01 -7.19
C GLU A 174 -3.60 -23.28 -7.36
N LEU A 175 -2.94 -23.90 -6.37
CA LEU A 175 -1.49 -24.12 -6.39
C LEU A 175 -0.99 -24.90 -7.61
N PRO A 176 -1.61 -26.03 -8.03
CA PRO A 176 -1.12 -26.77 -9.19
C PRO A 176 -1.13 -25.92 -10.46
N ARG A 177 -2.20 -25.18 -10.71
CA ARG A 177 -2.33 -24.32 -11.89
C ARG A 177 -1.40 -23.11 -11.81
N PHE A 178 -1.18 -22.56 -10.61
CA PHE A 178 -0.23 -21.48 -10.39
C PHE A 178 1.20 -21.93 -10.71
N PHE A 179 1.67 -23.05 -10.15
CA PHE A 179 3.01 -23.55 -10.41
C PHE A 179 3.22 -23.93 -11.88
N ALA A 180 2.23 -24.53 -12.54
CA ALA A 180 2.29 -24.80 -13.97
C ALA A 180 2.47 -23.52 -14.80
N SER A 181 1.76 -22.45 -14.45
CA SER A 181 1.86 -21.16 -15.14
C SER A 181 3.18 -20.44 -14.86
N VAL A 182 3.74 -20.58 -13.66
CA VAL A 182 5.07 -20.08 -13.32
C VAL A 182 6.16 -20.84 -14.04
N ALA A 183 6.09 -22.18 -14.08
CA ALA A 183 7.06 -23.04 -14.78
C ALA A 183 7.10 -22.74 -16.28
N SER A 184 5.99 -22.34 -16.89
CA SER A 184 5.91 -21.98 -18.31
C SER A 184 6.37 -20.54 -18.62
N GLU A 185 6.80 -19.74 -17.62
CA GLU A 185 7.36 -18.41 -17.87
C GLU A 185 8.74 -18.51 -18.50
N GLU A 186 8.89 -17.92 -19.68
CA GLU A 186 10.11 -18.00 -20.50
C GLU A 186 11.28 -17.20 -19.92
N ASN A 187 10.97 -16.11 -19.18
CA ASN A 187 11.99 -15.31 -18.54
C ASN A 187 12.37 -15.91 -17.18
N PRO A 188 13.60 -16.47 -17.04
CA PRO A 188 14.02 -17.11 -15.81
C PRO A 188 14.07 -16.16 -14.63
N ASP A 189 14.41 -14.86 -14.84
CA ASP A 189 14.43 -13.88 -13.75
C ASP A 189 13.04 -13.67 -13.16
N ILE A 190 12.01 -13.62 -14.00
CA ILE A 190 10.63 -13.47 -13.55
C ILE A 190 10.14 -14.73 -12.86
N ARG A 191 10.40 -15.90 -13.45
CA ARG A 191 10.01 -17.20 -12.90
C ARG A 191 10.56 -17.38 -11.48
N ASP A 192 11.88 -17.24 -11.36
CA ASP A 192 12.59 -17.50 -10.11
C ASP A 192 12.31 -16.42 -9.06
N TYR A 193 12.12 -15.15 -9.48
CA TYR A 193 11.64 -14.09 -8.62
C TYR A 193 10.28 -14.42 -7.99
N ILE A 194 9.34 -14.94 -8.78
CA ILE A 194 8.00 -15.31 -8.29
C ILE A 194 8.09 -16.50 -7.33
N LEU A 195 8.89 -17.50 -7.65
CA LEU A 195 9.12 -18.66 -6.77
C LEU A 195 9.74 -18.21 -5.45
N LEU A 196 10.82 -17.45 -5.46
CA LEU A 196 11.46 -16.96 -4.24
C LEU A 196 10.54 -16.00 -3.45
N SER A 197 9.72 -15.19 -4.11
CA SER A 197 8.73 -14.37 -3.43
C SER A 197 7.69 -15.20 -2.67
N LEU A 198 7.29 -16.35 -3.20
CA LEU A 198 6.38 -17.28 -2.54
C LEU A 198 7.08 -18.06 -1.42
N LEU A 199 8.25 -18.66 -1.72
CA LEU A 199 8.95 -19.57 -0.80
C LEU A 199 9.56 -18.86 0.40
N THR A 200 9.98 -17.60 0.26
CA THR A 200 10.54 -16.79 1.36
C THR A 200 9.50 -15.94 2.07
N GLY A 201 8.41 -15.59 1.40
CA GLY A 201 7.44 -14.61 1.90
C GLY A 201 8.03 -13.23 2.16
N ALA A 202 9.24 -12.94 1.70
CA ALA A 202 9.88 -11.66 1.88
C ALA A 202 9.12 -10.52 1.18
N ARG A 203 9.36 -9.27 1.62
CA ARG A 203 8.73 -8.13 0.93
C ARG A 203 9.26 -8.01 -0.49
N ARG A 204 8.38 -7.64 -1.42
CA ARG A 204 8.70 -7.49 -2.85
C ARG A 204 10.01 -6.74 -3.11
N SER A 205 10.21 -5.59 -2.45
CA SER A 205 11.42 -4.79 -2.58
C SER A 205 12.68 -5.58 -2.19
N ASN A 206 12.60 -6.33 -1.08
CA ASN A 206 13.75 -7.09 -0.62
C ASN A 206 14.15 -8.20 -1.62
N VAL A 207 13.16 -8.88 -2.20
CA VAL A 207 13.47 -9.95 -3.19
C VAL A 207 14.09 -9.39 -4.47
N VAL A 208 13.61 -8.24 -4.99
CA VAL A 208 14.24 -7.65 -6.20
C VAL A 208 15.62 -7.08 -5.91
N GLU A 209 15.88 -6.66 -4.67
CA GLU A 209 17.16 -6.10 -4.20
C GLU A 209 18.05 -7.15 -3.51
N MET A 210 17.77 -8.45 -3.69
CA MET A 210 18.54 -9.53 -3.09
C MET A 210 19.96 -9.58 -3.65
N ARG A 211 20.97 -9.62 -2.77
CA ARG A 211 22.38 -9.68 -3.13
C ARG A 211 22.99 -11.01 -2.76
N TRP A 212 23.91 -11.48 -3.57
CA TRP A 212 24.65 -12.72 -3.29
C TRP A 212 25.41 -12.70 -1.97
N GLN A 213 26.00 -11.58 -1.61
CA GLN A 213 26.72 -11.41 -0.33
C GLN A 213 25.84 -11.55 0.92
N GLU A 214 24.52 -11.44 0.77
CA GLU A 214 23.55 -11.57 1.86
C GLU A 214 23.12 -13.03 2.09
N LEU A 215 23.57 -13.97 1.23
CA LEU A 215 23.09 -15.34 1.22
C LEU A 215 24.12 -16.30 1.82
N GLN A 216 23.72 -17.02 2.84
CA GLN A 216 24.41 -18.14 3.45
C GLN A 216 23.68 -19.42 3.07
N LEU A 217 23.89 -19.88 1.80
CA LEU A 217 23.08 -20.98 1.21
C LEU A 217 23.30 -22.31 1.91
N LYS A 218 24.51 -22.59 2.47
CA LYS A 218 24.79 -23.80 3.23
C LYS A 218 23.97 -23.88 4.53
N GLU A 219 23.78 -22.73 5.16
CA GLU A 219 23.01 -22.58 6.40
C GLU A 219 21.50 -22.37 6.12
N GLY A 220 21.12 -22.16 4.86
CA GLY A 220 19.74 -21.85 4.48
C GLY A 220 19.25 -20.50 5.02
N ILE A 221 20.13 -19.49 5.04
CA ILE A 221 19.83 -18.18 5.60
C ILE A 221 20.05 -17.08 4.56
N TRP A 222 19.11 -16.13 4.51
CA TRP A 222 19.26 -14.87 3.80
C TRP A 222 19.20 -13.72 4.81
N GLN A 223 20.29 -13.00 4.97
CA GLN A 223 20.45 -11.87 5.90
C GLN A 223 20.15 -10.58 5.17
N ILE A 224 18.99 -9.99 5.44
CA ILE A 224 18.60 -8.69 4.88
C ILE A 224 19.10 -7.60 5.85
N PRO A 225 20.10 -6.78 5.48
CA PRO A 225 20.72 -5.85 6.41
C PRO A 225 19.77 -4.71 6.83
N ARG A 226 18.87 -4.32 5.94
CA ARG A 226 17.91 -3.23 6.18
C ARG A 226 16.57 -3.53 5.54
N THR A 227 15.51 -3.54 6.33
CA THR A 227 14.14 -3.70 5.83
C THR A 227 13.38 -2.36 5.87
N LYS A 228 12.14 -2.34 5.36
CA LYS A 228 11.23 -1.18 5.46
C LYS A 228 11.06 -0.65 6.90
N ASN A 229 11.33 -1.49 7.88
CA ASN A 229 11.19 -1.16 9.31
C ASN A 229 12.51 -0.64 9.90
N ASP A 230 13.54 -0.48 9.09
CA ASP A 230 14.89 -0.03 9.46
C ASP A 230 15.64 -1.00 10.40
N GLU A 231 15.24 -2.27 10.40
CA GLU A 231 15.84 -3.36 11.19
C GLU A 231 16.34 -4.47 10.27
N PRO A 232 17.42 -5.17 10.62
CA PRO A 232 17.86 -6.34 9.88
C PRO A 232 16.84 -7.48 10.05
N GLN A 233 16.86 -8.42 9.11
CA GLN A 233 16.00 -9.61 9.13
C GLN A 233 16.77 -10.80 8.58
N ASP A 234 16.79 -11.91 9.32
CA ASP A 234 17.17 -13.20 8.82
C ASP A 234 15.93 -13.93 8.28
N VAL A 235 16.00 -14.34 7.02
CA VAL A 235 14.96 -15.11 6.34
C VAL A 235 15.47 -16.54 6.19
N THR A 236 14.75 -17.50 6.73
CA THR A 236 15.05 -18.92 6.54
C THR A 236 14.66 -19.32 5.11
N LEU A 237 15.59 -19.94 4.40
CA LEU A 237 15.41 -20.47 3.06
C LEU A 237 15.07 -21.96 3.17
N SER A 238 13.98 -22.38 2.52
CA SER A 238 13.68 -23.81 2.36
C SER A 238 14.66 -24.45 1.36
N PRO A 239 14.83 -25.80 1.37
CA PRO A 239 15.66 -26.49 0.39
C PRO A 239 15.34 -26.10 -1.06
N GLU A 240 14.07 -25.93 -1.39
CA GLU A 240 13.60 -25.54 -2.72
C GLU A 240 14.00 -24.10 -3.06
N ALA A 241 13.99 -23.18 -2.07
CA ALA A 241 14.47 -21.82 -2.28
C ALA A 241 15.99 -21.78 -2.50
N VAL A 242 16.74 -22.62 -1.79
CA VAL A 242 18.18 -22.79 -1.99
C VAL A 242 18.46 -23.35 -3.37
N GLU A 243 17.73 -24.36 -3.82
CA GLU A 243 17.86 -24.95 -5.17
C GLU A 243 17.67 -23.90 -6.27
N VAL A 244 16.61 -23.08 -6.18
CA VAL A 244 16.40 -21.97 -7.13
C VAL A 244 17.59 -21.00 -7.11
N LEU A 245 18.15 -20.67 -5.95
CA LEU A 245 19.30 -19.77 -5.85
C LEU A 245 20.58 -20.42 -6.41
N GLU A 246 20.82 -21.71 -6.14
CA GLU A 246 21.99 -22.42 -6.65
C GLU A 246 21.99 -22.48 -8.19
N THR A 247 20.82 -22.72 -8.82
CA THR A 247 20.71 -22.72 -10.30
C THR A 247 20.98 -21.34 -10.93
N ARG A 248 20.94 -20.26 -10.13
CA ARG A 248 21.20 -18.90 -10.60
C ARG A 248 22.63 -18.43 -10.36
N LYS A 249 23.44 -19.20 -9.65
CA LYS A 249 24.86 -18.88 -9.46
C LYS A 249 25.61 -18.81 -10.80
N GLY A 250 26.58 -17.92 -10.89
CA GLY A 250 27.45 -17.77 -12.06
C GLY A 250 27.14 -16.58 -12.96
N ASN A 251 26.22 -15.68 -12.54
CA ASN A 251 26.17 -14.36 -13.14
C ASN A 251 27.19 -13.45 -12.43
N ASP A 252 27.90 -12.60 -13.18
CA ASP A 252 28.91 -11.66 -12.64
C ASP A 252 28.30 -10.43 -11.95
N SER A 253 27.02 -10.49 -11.57
CA SER A 253 26.30 -9.42 -10.91
C SER A 253 26.34 -9.57 -9.39
N GLU A 254 26.38 -8.47 -8.65
CA GLU A 254 26.15 -8.47 -7.19
C GLU A 254 24.71 -8.88 -6.82
N TRP A 255 23.77 -8.72 -7.76
CA TRP A 255 22.34 -8.98 -7.57
C TRP A 255 21.96 -10.39 -8.02
N VAL A 256 21.11 -11.04 -7.26
CA VAL A 256 20.47 -12.30 -7.67
C VAL A 256 19.57 -12.09 -8.89
N PHE A 257 18.93 -10.91 -8.96
CA PHE A 257 18.08 -10.49 -10.06
C PHE A 257 18.64 -9.23 -10.73
N PRO A 258 19.62 -9.36 -11.63
CA PRO A 258 20.19 -8.20 -12.30
C PRO A 258 19.17 -7.51 -13.20
N GLY A 259 19.38 -6.23 -13.47
CA GLY A 259 18.54 -5.42 -14.34
C GLY A 259 19.37 -4.37 -15.08
N SER A 260 18.93 -4.04 -16.30
CA SER A 260 19.61 -3.05 -17.16
C SER A 260 19.33 -1.58 -16.78
N GLY A 261 18.50 -1.34 -15.76
CA GLY A 261 18.15 0.01 -15.31
C GLY A 261 19.21 0.65 -14.42
N LYS A 262 19.00 1.91 -14.03
CA LYS A 262 19.90 2.68 -13.16
C LYS A 262 20.19 2.03 -11.80
N THR A 263 19.32 1.16 -11.33
CA THR A 263 19.46 0.46 -10.05
C THR A 263 20.34 -0.79 -10.13
N GLY A 264 20.66 -1.27 -11.33
CA GLY A 264 21.42 -2.51 -11.55
C GLY A 264 20.66 -3.79 -11.26
N HIS A 265 19.47 -3.72 -10.67
CA HIS A 265 18.65 -4.87 -10.34
C HIS A 265 17.26 -4.82 -11.01
N LEU A 266 16.52 -5.93 -10.97
CA LEU A 266 15.13 -6.03 -11.42
C LEU A 266 14.25 -5.01 -10.68
N VAL A 267 13.51 -4.15 -11.41
CA VAL A 267 12.74 -3.08 -10.78
C VAL A 267 11.29 -3.50 -10.49
N GLU A 268 10.53 -3.85 -11.50
CA GLU A 268 9.10 -4.17 -11.32
C GLU A 268 8.63 -5.27 -12.26
N PRO A 269 8.46 -6.51 -11.77
CA PRO A 269 8.06 -7.64 -12.62
C PRO A 269 6.56 -7.67 -12.93
N LYS A 270 5.89 -6.49 -13.01
CA LYS A 270 4.43 -6.41 -13.24
C LYS A 270 3.99 -7.05 -14.56
N SER A 271 4.75 -6.85 -15.63
CA SER A 271 4.45 -7.43 -16.93
C SER A 271 4.61 -8.95 -16.92
N GLY A 272 5.68 -9.45 -16.27
CA GLY A 272 5.87 -10.89 -16.08
C GLY A 272 4.78 -11.51 -15.21
N TRP A 273 4.43 -10.86 -14.10
CA TRP A 273 3.32 -11.29 -13.26
C TRP A 273 1.99 -11.38 -14.05
N LYS A 274 1.72 -10.35 -14.86
CA LYS A 274 0.53 -10.35 -15.73
C LYS A 274 0.55 -11.53 -16.70
N ARG A 275 1.69 -11.81 -17.35
CA ARG A 275 1.82 -12.95 -18.26
C ARG A 275 1.55 -14.30 -17.59
N ILE A 276 2.04 -14.51 -16.36
CA ILE A 276 1.77 -15.73 -15.60
C ILE A 276 0.27 -15.90 -15.36
N LEU A 277 -0.43 -14.86 -14.93
CA LEU A 277 -1.87 -14.91 -14.73
C LEU A 277 -2.65 -15.07 -16.05
N ASP A 278 -2.17 -14.47 -17.12
CA ASP A 278 -2.77 -14.58 -18.45
C ASP A 278 -2.59 -16.01 -19.00
N ARG A 279 -1.43 -16.67 -18.77
CA ARG A 279 -1.20 -18.07 -19.12
C ARG A 279 -2.13 -19.01 -18.34
N ASP A 280 -2.29 -18.76 -17.05
CA ASP A 280 -3.25 -19.52 -16.25
C ASP A 280 -4.65 -19.46 -16.87
N GLU A 281 -5.14 -18.27 -17.21
CA GLU A 281 -6.45 -18.09 -17.81
C GLU A 281 -6.55 -18.78 -19.18
N ILE A 282 -5.53 -18.67 -20.04
CA ILE A 282 -5.49 -19.33 -21.34
C ILE A 282 -5.59 -20.84 -21.18
N ASN A 283 -4.81 -21.43 -20.28
CA ASN A 283 -4.80 -22.88 -20.04
C ASN A 283 -6.18 -23.37 -19.57
N GLN A 284 -6.83 -22.61 -18.68
CA GLN A 284 -8.18 -22.96 -18.22
C GLN A 284 -9.23 -22.82 -19.34
N LEU A 285 -9.13 -21.76 -20.14
CA LEU A 285 -10.04 -21.57 -21.28
C LEU A 285 -9.81 -22.63 -22.35
N GLN A 286 -8.58 -22.98 -22.64
CA GLN A 286 -8.25 -24.05 -23.58
C GLN A 286 -8.92 -25.36 -23.14
N LYS A 287 -8.72 -25.76 -21.88
CA LYS A 287 -9.32 -26.97 -21.32
C LYS A 287 -10.85 -26.97 -21.48
N ARG A 288 -11.51 -25.89 -21.10
CA ARG A 288 -12.98 -25.76 -21.23
C ARG A 288 -13.46 -25.77 -22.68
N ILE A 289 -12.70 -25.17 -23.61
CA ILE A 289 -13.01 -25.18 -25.04
C ILE A 289 -12.92 -26.60 -25.59
N GLU A 290 -11.88 -27.33 -25.22
CA GLU A 290 -11.67 -28.71 -25.65
C GLU A 290 -12.75 -29.68 -25.07
N GLU A 291 -13.08 -29.53 -23.79
CA GLU A 291 -14.16 -30.27 -23.13
C GLU A 291 -15.55 -30.04 -23.79
N ALA A 292 -15.76 -28.86 -24.36
CA ALA A 292 -16.96 -28.52 -25.13
C ALA A 292 -16.90 -28.91 -26.61
N GLY A 293 -15.88 -29.69 -27.02
CA GLY A 293 -15.69 -30.13 -28.40
C GLY A 293 -15.12 -29.04 -29.34
N GLY A 294 -14.72 -27.89 -28.83
CA GLY A 294 -14.07 -26.85 -29.59
C GLY A 294 -12.59 -27.11 -29.80
N LYS A 295 -11.97 -26.36 -30.73
CA LYS A 295 -10.53 -26.44 -31.01
C LYS A 295 -9.86 -25.13 -30.64
N PHE A 296 -8.84 -25.19 -29.78
CA PHE A 296 -7.98 -24.07 -29.44
C PHE A 296 -6.55 -24.55 -29.25
N GLN A 297 -5.61 -23.93 -29.96
CA GLN A 297 -4.21 -24.26 -29.86
C GLN A 297 -3.41 -23.12 -29.25
N TRP A 298 -2.67 -23.41 -28.19
CA TRP A 298 -1.78 -22.50 -27.50
C TRP A 298 -0.47 -23.22 -27.09
N PRO A 299 0.72 -22.64 -27.28
CA PRO A 299 0.94 -21.39 -28.04
C PRO A 299 0.78 -21.59 -29.55
N ALA A 300 0.17 -20.60 -30.22
CA ALA A 300 0.05 -20.64 -31.66
C ALA A 300 1.37 -20.21 -32.35
N LYS A 301 1.83 -20.99 -33.31
CA LYS A 301 2.99 -20.65 -34.14
C LYS A 301 2.59 -19.51 -35.10
N LEU A 302 3.42 -18.48 -35.18
CA LEU A 302 3.27 -17.43 -36.18
C LEU A 302 3.79 -17.93 -37.53
N ARG A 303 2.98 -17.81 -38.61
CA ARG A 303 3.47 -17.96 -39.97
C ARG A 303 4.44 -16.82 -40.28
N LYS A 304 5.69 -17.11 -40.58
CA LYS A 304 6.70 -16.13 -40.96
C LYS A 304 7.11 -16.31 -42.40
N PRO A 305 7.38 -15.19 -43.10
CA PRO A 305 8.16 -15.26 -44.34
C PRO A 305 9.57 -15.84 -44.08
N GLU A 306 10.10 -16.56 -45.02
CA GLU A 306 11.48 -17.07 -44.97
C GLU A 306 12.46 -15.92 -44.71
N GLY A 307 13.39 -16.11 -43.76
CA GLY A 307 14.41 -15.12 -43.42
C GLY A 307 14.01 -14.07 -42.36
N HIS A 308 12.80 -14.07 -41.82
CA HIS A 308 12.38 -13.06 -40.83
C HIS A 308 12.90 -13.36 -39.43
N ARG A 309 13.79 -12.50 -38.87
CA ARG A 309 14.25 -12.55 -37.47
C ARG A 309 13.17 -11.93 -36.58
N GLY A 310 12.46 -12.70 -35.81
CA GLY A 310 11.42 -12.22 -34.89
C GLY A 310 10.76 -13.35 -34.13
N ARG A 311 9.70 -13.07 -33.37
CA ARG A 311 8.99 -14.06 -32.53
C ARG A 311 8.44 -15.21 -33.38
N THR A 312 8.57 -16.41 -32.85
CA THR A 312 8.05 -17.64 -33.48
C THR A 312 6.63 -17.98 -33.05
N HIS A 313 6.19 -17.42 -31.92
CA HIS A 313 4.87 -17.67 -31.33
C HIS A 313 4.12 -16.35 -31.06
N GLU A 314 2.82 -16.46 -31.00
CA GLU A 314 1.90 -15.38 -30.62
C GLU A 314 2.23 -14.86 -29.21
N ARG A 315 2.00 -13.55 -28.94
CA ARG A 315 2.12 -13.00 -27.60
C ARG A 315 1.05 -13.59 -26.69
N VAL A 316 1.37 -13.74 -25.40
CA VAL A 316 0.43 -14.23 -24.39
C VAL A 316 -0.86 -13.39 -24.38
N GLU A 317 -0.75 -12.07 -24.53
CA GLU A 317 -1.90 -11.15 -24.55
C GLU A 317 -2.82 -11.37 -25.75
N ASP A 318 -2.25 -11.58 -26.93
CA ASP A 318 -3.01 -11.83 -28.17
C ASP A 318 -3.67 -13.21 -28.10
N SER A 319 -2.95 -14.21 -27.58
CA SER A 319 -3.49 -15.57 -27.33
C SER A 319 -4.65 -15.54 -26.33
N LEU A 320 -4.55 -14.73 -25.27
CA LEU A 320 -5.64 -14.56 -24.30
C LEU A 320 -6.89 -13.95 -24.95
N ALA A 321 -6.70 -12.89 -25.75
CA ALA A 321 -7.80 -12.27 -26.46
C ALA A 321 -8.49 -13.27 -27.41
N ARG A 322 -7.71 -14.08 -28.12
CA ARG A 322 -8.21 -15.13 -28.99
C ARG A 322 -8.94 -16.23 -28.22
N ALA A 323 -8.39 -16.67 -27.07
CA ALA A 323 -9.04 -17.67 -26.21
C ALA A 323 -10.40 -17.20 -25.71
N ARG A 324 -10.48 -15.97 -25.22
CA ARG A 324 -11.74 -15.34 -24.77
C ARG A 324 -12.77 -15.22 -25.90
N THR A 325 -12.31 -14.81 -27.08
CA THR A 325 -13.19 -14.71 -28.27
C THR A 325 -13.71 -16.10 -28.68
N THR A 326 -12.86 -17.13 -28.65
CA THR A 326 -13.28 -18.49 -28.96
C THR A 326 -14.27 -19.02 -27.93
N ALA A 327 -13.99 -18.83 -26.65
CA ALA A 327 -14.90 -19.22 -25.55
C ALA A 327 -16.26 -18.54 -25.67
N ALA A 328 -16.28 -17.24 -25.99
CA ALA A 328 -17.54 -16.49 -26.18
C ALA A 328 -18.36 -17.00 -27.39
N LYS A 329 -17.71 -17.34 -28.50
CA LYS A 329 -18.39 -17.90 -29.71
C LYS A 329 -19.11 -19.21 -29.42
N ILE A 330 -18.57 -20.06 -28.58
CA ILE A 330 -19.15 -21.37 -28.22
C ILE A 330 -19.83 -21.31 -26.84
N LYS A 331 -20.08 -20.13 -26.31
CA LYS A 331 -20.84 -19.84 -25.08
C LYS A 331 -20.30 -20.55 -23.83
N ILE A 332 -18.96 -20.65 -23.71
CA ILE A 332 -18.31 -21.20 -22.51
C ILE A 332 -18.35 -20.17 -21.39
N ASP A 333 -18.68 -20.64 -20.18
CA ASP A 333 -18.52 -19.85 -18.96
C ASP A 333 -17.03 -19.60 -18.68
N THR A 334 -16.65 -18.33 -18.58
CA THR A 334 -15.30 -17.88 -18.27
C THR A 334 -15.07 -17.56 -16.79
N VAL A 335 -16.12 -17.65 -15.96
CA VAL A 335 -16.01 -17.42 -14.51
C VAL A 335 -15.00 -18.40 -13.89
N GLY A 336 -14.07 -17.90 -13.11
CA GLY A 336 -13.02 -18.70 -12.46
C GLY A 336 -11.94 -19.25 -13.41
N ALA A 337 -11.96 -18.92 -14.70
CA ALA A 337 -10.86 -19.30 -15.60
C ALA A 337 -9.55 -18.60 -15.17
N ARG A 338 -9.60 -17.35 -14.79
CA ARG A 338 -8.48 -16.62 -14.19
C ARG A 338 -8.47 -16.77 -12.67
N MET A 339 -7.31 -16.88 -12.04
CA MET A 339 -7.19 -16.76 -10.59
C MET A 339 -7.66 -15.36 -10.16
N PRO A 340 -8.75 -15.25 -9.36
CA PRO A 340 -9.39 -13.97 -9.09
C PRO A 340 -8.50 -13.07 -8.23
N ASP A 341 -8.34 -11.82 -8.65
CA ASP A 341 -7.70 -10.72 -7.88
C ASP A 341 -6.40 -11.12 -7.14
N LEU A 342 -5.54 -11.97 -7.75
CA LEU A 342 -4.27 -12.36 -7.19
C LEU A 342 -3.20 -11.30 -7.48
N ARG A 343 -2.49 -10.83 -6.46
CA ARG A 343 -1.43 -9.82 -6.55
C ARG A 343 -0.10 -10.37 -6.06
N LEU A 344 1.01 -9.82 -6.51
CA LEU A 344 2.35 -10.22 -6.05
C LEU A 344 2.49 -10.28 -4.53
N HIS A 345 1.92 -9.32 -3.80
CA HIS A 345 1.99 -9.31 -2.33
C HIS A 345 1.17 -10.44 -1.68
N ASP A 346 0.24 -11.06 -2.41
CA ASP A 346 -0.52 -12.19 -1.90
C ASP A 346 0.32 -13.47 -1.83
N LEU A 347 1.46 -13.55 -2.55
CA LEU A 347 2.44 -14.64 -2.39
C LEU A 347 2.97 -14.71 -0.96
N ARG A 348 3.34 -13.56 -0.38
CA ARG A 348 3.73 -13.48 1.02
C ARG A 348 2.59 -13.86 1.97
N ARG A 349 1.35 -13.47 1.64
CA ARG A 349 0.18 -13.90 2.41
C ARG A 349 -0.05 -15.39 2.28
N THR A 350 0.21 -15.95 1.11
CA THR A 350 0.12 -17.39 0.89
C THR A 350 1.04 -18.14 1.83
N LEU A 351 2.33 -17.79 1.90
CA LEU A 351 3.23 -18.44 2.84
C LEU A 351 2.72 -18.34 4.29
N GLY A 352 2.37 -17.14 4.76
CA GLY A 352 1.87 -16.96 6.13
C GLY A 352 0.57 -17.74 6.42
N SER A 353 -0.35 -17.82 5.43
CA SER A 353 -1.58 -18.58 5.58
C SER A 353 -1.32 -20.08 5.59
N TRP A 354 -0.39 -20.57 4.77
CA TRP A 354 -0.01 -21.97 4.77
C TRP A 354 0.76 -22.37 6.04
N GLN A 355 1.61 -21.49 6.56
CA GLN A 355 2.22 -21.72 7.89
C GLN A 355 1.14 -21.84 8.98
N ALA A 356 0.12 -20.96 8.98
CA ALA A 356 -1.01 -21.07 9.89
C ALA A 356 -1.78 -22.40 9.72
N LYS A 357 -2.03 -22.80 8.46
CA LYS A 357 -2.72 -24.04 8.10
C LYS A 357 -1.97 -25.30 8.58
N THR A 358 -0.64 -25.26 8.54
CA THR A 358 0.23 -26.35 9.05
C THR A 358 0.50 -26.28 10.55
N GLY A 359 -0.17 -25.39 11.29
CA GLY A 359 -0.13 -25.34 12.75
C GLY A 359 0.94 -24.43 13.35
N ALA A 360 1.65 -23.62 12.56
CA ALA A 360 2.62 -22.69 13.09
C ALA A 360 1.95 -21.61 13.96
N SER A 361 2.54 -21.28 15.10
CA SER A 361 2.02 -20.23 15.97
C SER A 361 2.14 -18.84 15.31
N LEU A 362 1.25 -17.91 15.69
CA LEU A 362 1.30 -16.52 15.19
C LEU A 362 2.63 -15.82 15.48
N VAL A 363 3.32 -16.21 16.55
CA VAL A 363 4.66 -15.69 16.89
C VAL A 363 5.68 -16.13 15.84
N ILE A 364 5.67 -17.42 15.47
CA ILE A 364 6.57 -17.99 14.45
C ILE A 364 6.28 -17.33 13.09
N ILE A 365 5.01 -17.24 12.68
CA ILE A 365 4.60 -16.59 11.44
C ILE A 365 5.01 -15.12 11.45
N GLY A 366 4.79 -14.42 12.55
CA GLY A 366 5.18 -13.01 12.70
C GLY A 366 6.69 -12.82 12.55
N LYS A 367 7.49 -13.70 13.13
CA LYS A 367 8.95 -13.70 13.03
C LYS A 367 9.41 -14.00 11.59
N SER A 368 8.89 -15.06 10.97
CA SER A 368 9.26 -15.44 9.59
C SER A 368 8.94 -14.32 8.58
N LEU A 369 7.82 -13.62 8.78
CA LEU A 369 7.39 -12.52 7.92
C LEU A 369 7.88 -11.13 8.38
N ASN A 370 8.67 -11.01 9.44
CA ASN A 370 9.12 -9.74 10.02
C ASN A 370 7.97 -8.73 10.23
N HIS A 371 6.98 -9.14 11.03
CA HIS A 371 5.90 -8.27 11.49
C HIS A 371 6.24 -7.69 12.86
N LYS A 372 6.28 -6.35 12.98
CA LYS A 372 6.49 -5.67 14.28
C LYS A 372 5.32 -5.82 15.25
N SER A 373 4.12 -6.07 14.75
CA SER A 373 2.89 -6.16 15.55
C SER A 373 2.19 -7.50 15.32
N THR A 374 1.81 -8.15 16.41
CA THR A 374 0.98 -9.35 16.42
C THR A 374 -0.37 -9.12 15.73
N SER A 375 -0.92 -7.89 15.80
CA SER A 375 -2.15 -7.53 15.10
C SER A 375 -2.04 -7.65 13.58
N THR A 376 -0.84 -7.42 13.02
CA THR A 376 -0.58 -7.62 11.59
C THR A 376 -0.59 -9.10 11.22
N THR A 377 -0.12 -9.96 12.12
CA THR A 377 -0.08 -11.42 11.93
C THR A 377 -1.45 -12.07 12.21
N ALA A 378 -2.27 -11.46 13.05
CA ALA A 378 -3.60 -11.96 13.42
C ALA A 378 -4.57 -12.14 12.22
N ILE A 379 -4.27 -11.53 11.05
CA ILE A 379 -5.04 -11.77 9.83
C ILE A 379 -4.98 -13.25 9.41
N TYR A 380 -3.86 -13.93 9.65
CA TYR A 380 -3.69 -15.35 9.28
C TYR A 380 -4.49 -16.30 10.16
N ALA A 381 -4.70 -15.94 11.43
CA ALA A 381 -5.55 -16.72 12.34
C ALA A 381 -7.03 -16.77 11.91
N ARG A 382 -7.46 -15.84 11.05
CA ARG A 382 -8.86 -15.73 10.61
C ARG A 382 -9.12 -16.46 9.29
N LEU A 383 -8.07 -16.95 8.63
CA LEU A 383 -8.15 -17.41 7.24
C LEU A 383 -8.43 -18.90 7.10
N ASP A 384 -8.18 -19.69 8.16
CA ASP A 384 -8.41 -21.12 8.12
C ASP A 384 -8.91 -21.62 9.48
N LEU A 385 -10.01 -22.37 9.47
CA LEU A 385 -10.60 -23.01 10.65
C LEU A 385 -10.04 -24.43 10.90
N ASP A 386 -9.33 -25.02 9.94
CA ASP A 386 -8.84 -26.38 10.06
C ASP A 386 -7.84 -26.57 11.21
N PRO A 387 -6.85 -25.69 11.46
CA PRO A 387 -6.00 -25.78 12.62
C PRO A 387 -6.77 -25.66 13.95
N VAL A 388 -7.79 -24.80 13.99
CA VAL A 388 -8.66 -24.64 15.17
C VAL A 388 -9.42 -25.93 15.41
N ARG A 389 -10.04 -26.49 14.38
CA ARG A 389 -10.77 -27.75 14.43
C ARG A 389 -9.86 -28.91 14.88
N HIS A 390 -8.66 -29.00 14.30
CA HIS A 390 -7.68 -30.01 14.69
C HIS A 390 -7.27 -29.88 16.17
N SER A 391 -6.96 -28.68 16.63
CA SER A 391 -6.61 -28.40 18.03
C SER A 391 -7.75 -28.76 18.99
N VAL A 392 -8.98 -28.36 18.68
CA VAL A 392 -10.17 -28.68 19.47
C VAL A 392 -10.38 -30.19 19.54
N ASN A 393 -10.30 -30.88 18.39
CA ASN A 393 -10.48 -32.33 18.32
C ASN A 393 -9.41 -33.08 19.12
N THR A 394 -8.15 -32.67 19.01
CA THR A 394 -7.03 -33.25 19.77
C THR A 394 -7.21 -33.05 21.25
N ALA A 395 -7.49 -31.83 21.72
CA ALA A 395 -7.72 -31.53 23.12
C ALA A 395 -8.95 -32.29 23.68
N THR A 396 -10.05 -32.30 22.91
CA THR A 396 -11.27 -33.03 23.34
C THR A 396 -11.01 -34.52 23.42
N SER A 397 -10.30 -35.10 22.46
CA SER A 397 -9.94 -36.53 22.53
C SER A 397 -9.10 -36.83 23.76
N ALA A 398 -8.06 -36.01 24.02
CA ALA A 398 -7.21 -36.19 25.21
C ALA A 398 -8.00 -36.07 26.54
N MET A 399 -8.92 -35.09 26.62
CA MET A 399 -9.79 -34.94 27.80
C MET A 399 -10.71 -36.14 27.99
N LEU A 400 -11.30 -36.67 26.91
CA LEU A 400 -12.18 -37.84 26.98
C LEU A 400 -11.41 -39.12 27.33
N GLU A 401 -10.17 -39.28 26.85
CA GLU A 401 -9.28 -40.36 27.20
C GLU A 401 -8.88 -40.29 28.69
N ALA A 402 -8.46 -39.10 29.14
CA ALA A 402 -8.12 -38.89 30.57
C ALA A 402 -9.32 -39.10 31.50
N GLY A 403 -10.54 -38.75 31.02
CA GLY A 403 -11.79 -38.97 31.74
C GLY A 403 -12.35 -40.39 31.64
N GLY A 404 -11.69 -41.31 30.95
CA GLY A 404 -12.12 -42.71 30.77
C GLY A 404 -13.36 -42.87 29.86
N LEU A 405 -13.77 -41.81 29.14
CA LEU A 405 -14.93 -41.84 28.25
C LEU A 405 -14.57 -42.26 26.81
N LYS A 406 -13.27 -42.32 26.47
CA LYS A 406 -12.77 -42.79 25.19
C LYS A 406 -11.55 -43.69 25.45
N LYS A 407 -11.53 -44.89 24.86
CA LYS A 407 -10.35 -45.76 24.93
C LYS A 407 -9.23 -45.19 24.07
N SER A 408 -8.01 -45.15 24.62
CA SER A 408 -6.80 -44.83 23.83
C SER A 408 -6.64 -45.88 22.71
N ALA A 409 -6.24 -45.43 21.51
CA ALA A 409 -5.94 -46.35 20.42
C ALA A 409 -4.76 -47.25 20.80
N GLU A 410 -4.99 -48.57 20.80
CA GLU A 410 -3.88 -49.53 20.98
C GLU A 410 -2.89 -49.38 19.84
N ILE A 411 -1.66 -48.97 20.16
CA ILE A 411 -0.56 -48.99 19.19
C ILE A 411 -0.17 -50.46 18.98
N LYS A 412 -0.70 -51.08 17.94
CA LYS A 412 -0.26 -52.40 17.50
C LYS A 412 1.13 -52.25 16.86
N PRO A 413 2.19 -52.91 17.39
CA PRO A 413 3.51 -52.85 16.75
C PRO A 413 3.42 -53.46 15.32
N LEU A 414 3.96 -52.73 14.35
CA LEU A 414 4.10 -53.21 12.99
C LEU A 414 4.89 -54.54 12.99
N LYS A 415 4.26 -55.62 12.55
CA LYS A 415 4.96 -56.90 12.30
C LYS A 415 6.08 -56.65 11.30
N LYS A 416 7.34 -56.83 11.76
CA LYS A 416 8.50 -56.86 10.85
C LYS A 416 8.21 -57.85 9.72
N SER A 417 8.21 -57.37 8.47
CA SER A 417 8.17 -58.26 7.30
C SER A 417 9.37 -59.18 7.34
N LYS A 418 9.13 -60.49 7.32
CA LYS A 418 10.19 -61.48 7.13
C LYS A 418 10.80 -61.22 5.76
N THR A 419 12.07 -60.81 5.75
CA THR A 419 12.90 -60.85 4.57
C THR A 419 12.96 -62.32 4.09
N VAL A 420 12.41 -62.57 2.89
CA VAL A 420 12.57 -63.84 2.21
C VAL A 420 13.99 -63.83 1.63
N ALA A 421 14.76 -64.85 1.98
CA ALA A 421 16.11 -65.11 1.49
C ALA A 421 16.10 -65.43 0.01
#